data_c5c9819d9442d0739bd07abf5a2342bb
#
_entry.id   c5c9819d9442d0739bd07abf5a2342bb
#
_cell.length_a   1.000
_cell.length_b   1.000
_cell.length_c   1.000
_cell.angle_alpha   90.00
_cell.angle_beta   90.00
_cell.angle_gamma   90.00
#
_symmetry.space_group_name_H-M   'P 1'
#
loop_
_entity.id
_entity.type
_entity.pdbx_description
1 polymer ?
#
loop_
_entity_poly.entity_id
_entity_poly.type
_entity_poly.pdbx_seq_one_letter_code
_entity_poly.pdbx_strand_id
1 'polypeptide(L)'
;DTFFVMRSSQLMAWSEAMQESYWNDLITATQQGRNLLTEKYAYMMARTSPVEFSRIRSQLPARLPEKDTYIDAICAVSVAWQEQLAQQYPHLVGNGRAIRKETDSLYATSFETYLWGELATYSLDTVKLYHAYIQQLEAQGKSLCEMILQNTVQQLGYASLAEAEAKVAGGSS
;
A
#
# COMPACT_ATOMS: atom_id res chain seq x y z
N ASP A 1 10.16 13.05 9.29
CA ASP A 1 10.58 12.04 8.31
C ASP A 1 9.35 11.47 7.60
N THR A 2 9.27 11.68 6.27
CA THR A 2 8.12 11.27 5.44
C THR A 2 7.89 9.76 5.50
N PHE A 3 8.95 8.96 5.48
CA PHE A 3 8.84 7.50 5.58
C PHE A 3 8.16 7.08 6.89
N PHE A 4 8.56 7.66 8.00
CA PHE A 4 7.97 7.36 9.31
C PHE A 4 6.48 7.71 9.34
N VAL A 5 6.11 8.90 8.84
CA VAL A 5 4.71 9.35 8.80
C VAL A 5 3.86 8.39 7.97
N MET A 6 4.32 8.03 6.78
CA MET A 6 3.59 7.14 5.87
C MET A 6 3.43 5.73 6.47
N ARG A 7 4.50 5.16 7.00
CA ARG A 7 4.48 3.81 7.58
C ARG A 7 3.64 3.74 8.85
N SER A 8 3.79 4.69 9.75
CA SER A 8 2.99 4.73 10.99
C SER A 8 1.51 4.97 10.70
N SER A 9 1.18 5.84 9.75
CA SER A 9 -0.21 6.08 9.33
C SER A 9 -0.89 4.81 8.83
N GLN A 10 -0.17 4.00 8.07
CA GLN A 10 -0.63 2.70 7.58
C GLN A 10 -0.87 1.72 8.73
N LEU A 11 0.14 1.53 9.59
CA LEU A 11 0.05 0.58 10.69
C LEU A 11 -1.03 0.93 11.70
N MET A 12 -1.23 2.22 12.00
CA MET A 12 -2.27 2.70 12.92
C MET A 12 -3.69 2.40 12.41
N ALA A 13 -3.87 2.29 11.09
CA ALA A 13 -5.17 1.99 10.49
C ALA A 13 -5.48 0.49 10.44
N TRP A 14 -4.49 -0.38 10.65
CA TRP A 14 -4.65 -1.83 10.61
C TRP A 14 -5.29 -2.37 11.89
N SER A 15 -5.96 -3.52 11.77
CA SER A 15 -6.39 -4.27 12.96
C SER A 15 -5.18 -4.75 13.77
N GLU A 16 -5.40 -4.99 15.06
CA GLU A 16 -4.35 -5.54 15.94
C GLU A 16 -3.82 -6.88 15.42
N ALA A 17 -4.72 -7.75 14.94
CA ALA A 17 -4.33 -9.04 14.37
C ALA A 17 -3.40 -8.90 13.15
N MET A 18 -3.65 -7.93 12.27
CA MET A 18 -2.77 -7.64 11.12
C MET A 18 -1.40 -7.12 11.57
N GLN A 19 -1.38 -6.21 12.54
CA GLN A 19 -0.14 -5.66 13.08
C GLN A 19 0.73 -6.77 13.68
N GLU A 20 0.14 -7.64 14.46
CA GLU A 20 0.83 -8.77 15.10
C GLU A 20 1.36 -9.76 14.06
N SER A 21 0.56 -10.11 13.07
CA SER A 21 0.96 -11.01 11.99
C SER A 21 2.11 -10.41 11.15
N TYR A 22 2.04 -9.14 10.82
CA TYR A 22 3.11 -8.45 10.09
C TYR A 22 4.39 -8.36 10.92
N TRP A 23 4.28 -8.13 12.23
CA TRP A 23 5.44 -8.17 13.13
C TRP A 23 6.14 -9.53 13.08
N ASN A 24 5.37 -10.61 13.09
CA ASN A 24 5.90 -11.96 12.95
C ASN A 24 6.57 -12.18 11.58
N ASP A 25 6.02 -11.60 10.51
CA ASP A 25 6.65 -11.63 9.18
C ASP A 25 8.04 -10.97 9.20
N LEU A 26 8.16 -9.81 9.88
CA LEU A 26 9.43 -9.10 10.02
C LEU A 26 10.45 -9.90 10.82
N ILE A 27 10.03 -10.53 11.91
CA ILE A 27 10.91 -11.41 12.72
C ILE A 27 11.40 -12.59 11.87
N THR A 28 10.50 -13.26 11.17
CA THR A 28 10.83 -14.40 10.32
C THR A 28 11.79 -13.99 9.19
N ALA A 29 11.54 -12.88 8.54
CA ALA A 29 12.42 -12.36 7.50
C ALA A 29 13.83 -12.08 8.04
N THR A 30 13.93 -11.46 9.22
CA THR A 30 15.20 -11.17 9.87
C THR A 30 15.96 -12.46 10.18
N GLN A 31 15.29 -13.48 10.72
CA GLN A 31 15.89 -14.79 10.99
C GLN A 31 16.40 -15.49 9.73
N GLN A 32 15.74 -15.25 8.59
CA GLN A 32 16.10 -15.80 7.29
C GLN A 32 17.13 -14.94 6.52
N GLY A 33 17.58 -13.83 7.10
CA GLY A 33 18.46 -12.88 6.42
C GLY A 33 17.83 -12.15 5.25
N ARG A 34 16.50 -12.03 5.21
CA ARG A 34 15.74 -11.36 4.15
C ARG A 34 15.43 -9.93 4.53
N ASN A 35 15.38 -9.05 3.53
CA ASN A 35 14.97 -7.66 3.68
C ASN A 35 13.67 -7.43 2.86
N LEU A 36 12.55 -7.25 3.56
CA LEU A 36 11.24 -7.11 2.91
C LEU A 36 11.12 -5.85 2.08
N LEU A 37 11.81 -4.78 2.44
CA LEU A 37 11.80 -3.55 1.65
C LEU A 37 12.51 -3.76 0.30
N THR A 38 13.66 -4.44 0.30
CA THR A 38 14.38 -4.80 -0.92
C THR A 38 13.52 -5.73 -1.80
N GLU A 39 12.88 -6.73 -1.21
CA GLU A 39 11.99 -7.64 -1.93
C GLU A 39 10.80 -6.90 -2.55
N LYS A 40 10.19 -5.95 -1.83
CA LYS A 40 9.11 -5.11 -2.35
C LYS A 40 9.51 -4.39 -3.63
N TYR A 41 10.64 -3.71 -3.62
CA TYR A 41 11.13 -3.01 -4.81
C TYR A 41 11.46 -3.97 -5.95
N ALA A 42 12.00 -5.15 -5.64
CA ALA A 42 12.26 -6.19 -6.63
C ALA A 42 10.95 -6.69 -7.28
N TYR A 43 9.90 -6.96 -6.49
CA TYR A 43 8.60 -7.34 -7.04
C TYR A 43 7.98 -6.26 -7.93
N MET A 44 8.10 -4.99 -7.54
CA MET A 44 7.59 -3.88 -8.35
C MET A 44 8.21 -3.84 -9.74
N MET A 45 9.46 -4.26 -9.87
CA MET A 45 10.17 -4.34 -11.16
C MET A 45 9.49 -5.30 -12.15
N ALA A 46 8.69 -6.26 -11.69
CA ALA A 46 7.92 -7.12 -12.57
C ALA A 46 7.02 -6.32 -13.53
N ARG A 47 6.59 -5.14 -13.12
CA ARG A 47 5.73 -4.24 -13.90
C ARG A 47 6.48 -3.05 -14.48
N THR A 48 7.43 -2.49 -13.75
CA THR A 48 8.16 -1.28 -14.17
C THR A 48 9.41 -1.56 -15.01
N SER A 49 10.02 -2.74 -14.84
CA SER A 49 11.27 -3.16 -15.51
C SER A 49 11.30 -4.68 -15.72
N PRO A 50 10.41 -5.24 -16.56
CA PRO A 50 10.25 -6.71 -16.68
C PRO A 50 11.53 -7.45 -17.07
N VAL A 51 12.37 -6.83 -17.90
CA VAL A 51 13.64 -7.43 -18.34
C VAL A 51 14.60 -7.59 -17.17
N GLU A 52 14.78 -6.56 -16.37
CA GLU A 52 15.61 -6.59 -15.16
C GLU A 52 15.03 -7.56 -14.12
N PHE A 53 13.72 -7.56 -13.95
CA PHE A 53 13.04 -8.49 -13.05
C PHE A 53 13.32 -9.95 -13.42
N SER A 54 13.32 -10.29 -14.71
CA SER A 54 13.59 -11.66 -15.16
C SER A 54 14.96 -12.18 -14.72
N ARG A 55 15.91 -11.29 -14.50
CA ARG A 55 17.28 -11.63 -14.05
C ARG A 55 17.38 -11.90 -12.55
N ILE A 56 16.49 -11.33 -11.76
CA ILE A 56 16.56 -11.39 -10.30
C ILE A 56 15.46 -12.23 -9.66
N ARG A 57 14.42 -12.59 -10.41
CA ARG A 57 13.23 -13.28 -9.87
C ARG A 57 13.54 -14.59 -9.14
N SER A 58 14.59 -15.29 -9.55
CA SER A 58 15.01 -16.56 -8.92
C SER A 58 15.60 -16.36 -7.52
N GLN A 59 15.98 -15.14 -7.17
CA GLN A 59 16.49 -14.78 -5.83
C GLN A 59 15.37 -14.44 -4.85
N LEU A 60 14.14 -14.28 -5.34
CA LEU A 60 12.96 -13.99 -4.53
C LEU A 60 12.28 -15.29 -4.08
N PRO A 61 11.57 -15.27 -2.95
CA PRO A 61 10.73 -16.40 -2.54
C PRO A 61 9.75 -16.80 -3.63
N ALA A 62 9.46 -18.10 -3.73
CA ALA A 62 8.48 -18.62 -4.68
C ALA A 62 7.09 -18.00 -4.42
N ARG A 63 6.40 -17.62 -5.49
CA ARG A 63 5.04 -17.12 -5.39
C ARG A 63 4.07 -18.26 -5.12
N LEU A 64 3.08 -17.99 -4.28
CA LEU A 64 2.00 -18.92 -3.95
C LEU A 64 0.73 -18.45 -4.67
N PRO A 65 0.15 -19.27 -5.58
CA PRO A 65 -1.06 -18.87 -6.32
C PRO A 65 -2.24 -18.49 -5.41
N GLU A 66 -2.41 -19.17 -4.28
CA GLU A 66 -3.43 -18.84 -3.29
C GLU A 66 -3.23 -17.42 -2.76
N LYS A 67 -1.99 -17.06 -2.40
CA LYS A 67 -1.67 -15.71 -1.90
C LYS A 67 -1.95 -14.65 -2.97
N ASP A 68 -1.59 -14.93 -4.22
CA ASP A 68 -1.83 -14.02 -5.33
C ASP A 68 -3.31 -13.70 -5.53
N THR A 69 -4.19 -14.67 -5.35
CA THR A 69 -5.65 -14.46 -5.41
C THR A 69 -6.12 -13.44 -4.37
N TYR A 70 -5.65 -13.55 -3.14
CA TYR A 70 -5.95 -12.56 -2.09
C TYR A 70 -5.35 -11.19 -2.40
N ILE A 71 -4.11 -11.14 -2.87
CA ILE A 71 -3.44 -9.89 -3.24
C ILE A 71 -4.22 -9.15 -4.33
N ASP A 72 -4.65 -9.86 -5.36
CA ASP A 72 -5.43 -9.26 -6.46
C ASP A 72 -6.76 -8.69 -5.95
N ALA A 73 -7.45 -9.40 -5.06
CA ALA A 73 -8.69 -8.92 -4.45
C ALA A 73 -8.46 -7.67 -3.58
N ILE A 74 -7.40 -7.65 -2.78
CA ILE A 74 -7.03 -6.49 -1.95
C ILE A 74 -6.73 -5.28 -2.84
N CYS A 75 -5.94 -5.46 -3.89
CA CYS A 75 -5.57 -4.39 -4.82
C CYS A 75 -6.81 -3.81 -5.52
N ALA A 76 -7.74 -4.65 -5.96
CA ALA A 76 -8.96 -4.20 -6.64
C ALA A 76 -9.81 -3.28 -5.75
N VAL A 77 -10.04 -3.66 -4.50
CA VAL A 77 -10.78 -2.84 -3.53
C VAL A 77 -10.03 -1.56 -3.21
N SER A 78 -8.72 -1.66 -2.98
CA SER A 78 -7.89 -0.51 -2.60
C SER A 78 -7.79 0.52 -3.72
N VAL A 79 -7.70 0.09 -4.98
CA VAL A 79 -7.74 0.99 -6.14
C VAL A 79 -9.06 1.73 -6.21
N ALA A 80 -10.20 1.04 -6.04
CA ALA A 80 -11.51 1.67 -6.02
C ALA A 80 -11.63 2.72 -4.91
N TRP A 81 -11.16 2.41 -3.70
CA TRP A 81 -11.13 3.36 -2.59
C TRP A 81 -10.24 4.58 -2.89
N GLN A 82 -9.07 4.34 -3.48
CA GLN A 82 -8.16 5.44 -3.80
C GLN A 82 -8.74 6.37 -4.89
N GLU A 83 -9.44 5.81 -5.87
CA GLU A 83 -10.14 6.59 -6.89
C GLU A 83 -11.28 7.43 -6.29
N GLN A 84 -12.02 6.90 -5.33
CA GLN A 84 -13.04 7.65 -4.59
C GLN A 84 -12.42 8.82 -3.81
N LEU A 85 -11.30 8.59 -3.15
CA LEU A 85 -10.56 9.64 -2.46
C LEU A 85 -10.08 10.73 -3.42
N ALA A 86 -9.62 10.35 -4.61
CA ALA A 86 -9.18 11.30 -5.64
C ALA A 86 -10.31 12.20 -6.12
N GLN A 87 -11.56 11.73 -6.10
CA GLN A 87 -12.74 12.55 -6.41
C GLN A 87 -13.06 13.52 -5.28
N GLN A 88 -12.95 13.09 -4.04
CA GLN A 88 -13.28 13.90 -2.87
C GLN A 88 -12.16 14.89 -2.50
N TYR A 89 -10.91 14.47 -2.64
CA TYR A 89 -9.71 15.22 -2.24
C TYR A 89 -8.69 15.25 -3.39
N PRO A 90 -9.02 15.92 -4.51
CA PRO A 90 -8.22 15.83 -5.74
C PRO A 90 -6.81 16.39 -5.61
N HIS A 91 -6.59 17.40 -4.78
CA HIS A 91 -5.26 17.98 -4.58
C HIS A 91 -4.39 17.09 -3.68
N LEU A 92 -4.94 16.55 -2.60
CA LEU A 92 -4.21 15.63 -1.71
C LEU A 92 -3.78 14.37 -2.46
N VAL A 93 -4.71 13.72 -3.18
CA VAL A 93 -4.43 12.48 -3.91
C VAL A 93 -3.66 12.76 -5.19
N GLY A 94 -3.98 13.85 -5.89
CA GLY A 94 -3.33 14.22 -7.15
C GLY A 94 -1.85 14.58 -7.03
N ASN A 95 -1.41 15.02 -5.86
CA ASN A 95 0.02 15.27 -5.56
C ASN A 95 0.81 13.99 -5.27
N GLY A 96 0.13 12.86 -5.14
CA GLY A 96 0.76 11.56 -4.92
C GLY A 96 1.00 10.79 -6.23
N ARG A 97 1.12 9.47 -6.10
CA ARG A 97 1.30 8.57 -7.23
C ARG A 97 0.05 8.50 -8.09
N ALA A 98 0.22 8.25 -9.39
CA ALA A 98 -0.89 7.77 -10.22
C ALA A 98 -1.44 6.45 -9.63
N ILE A 99 -2.74 6.18 -9.85
CA ILE A 99 -3.41 5.11 -9.11
C ILE A 99 -3.23 3.75 -9.76
N ARG A 100 -3.52 3.63 -11.07
CA ARG A 100 -3.61 2.35 -11.76
C ARG A 100 -2.29 1.90 -12.37
N LYS A 101 -2.07 0.59 -12.42
CA LYS A 101 -0.87 -0.06 -12.97
C LYS A 101 -0.60 0.26 -14.44
N GLU A 102 -1.63 0.61 -15.20
CA GLU A 102 -1.49 1.00 -16.61
C GLU A 102 -0.64 2.26 -16.80
N THR A 103 -0.45 3.03 -15.73
CA THR A 103 0.42 4.21 -15.71
C THR A 103 1.86 3.90 -15.36
N ASP A 104 2.18 2.64 -15.01
CA ASP A 104 3.54 2.25 -14.62
C ASP A 104 4.54 2.47 -15.75
N SER A 105 5.71 2.96 -15.39
CA SER A 105 6.85 3.13 -16.28
C SER A 105 8.15 2.90 -15.53
N LEU A 106 9.26 2.92 -16.25
CA LEU A 106 10.60 2.83 -15.66
C LEU A 106 10.85 3.92 -14.59
N TYR A 107 10.19 5.07 -14.73
CA TYR A 107 10.41 6.24 -13.89
C TYR A 107 9.28 6.53 -12.91
N ALA A 108 8.17 5.82 -12.99
CA ALA A 108 6.99 6.06 -12.16
C ALA A 108 6.26 4.75 -11.83
N THR A 109 6.03 4.54 -10.54
CA THR A 109 5.29 3.38 -10.00
C THR A 109 3.95 3.84 -9.48
N SER A 110 2.86 3.21 -9.94
CA SER A 110 1.50 3.47 -9.48
C SER A 110 1.27 3.04 -8.03
N PHE A 111 0.21 3.60 -7.43
CA PHE A 111 -0.31 3.15 -6.14
C PHE A 111 -0.61 1.64 -6.16
N GLU A 112 -1.27 1.14 -7.22
CA GLU A 112 -1.62 -0.26 -7.37
C GLU A 112 -0.40 -1.18 -7.34
N THR A 113 0.63 -0.85 -8.11
CA THR A 113 1.87 -1.66 -8.18
C THR A 113 2.69 -1.54 -6.89
N TYR A 114 2.68 -0.38 -6.25
CA TYR A 114 3.34 -0.17 -4.97
C TYR A 114 2.72 -1.05 -3.88
N LEU A 115 1.37 -1.08 -3.79
CA LEU A 115 0.64 -1.94 -2.87
C LEU A 115 0.85 -3.43 -3.20
N TRP A 116 0.71 -3.80 -4.46
CA TRP A 116 0.93 -5.16 -4.92
C TRP A 116 2.32 -5.68 -4.56
N GLY A 117 3.35 -4.90 -4.78
CA GLY A 117 4.73 -5.27 -4.44
C GLY A 117 4.93 -5.45 -2.93
N GLU A 118 4.31 -4.61 -2.11
CA GLU A 118 4.36 -4.76 -0.65
C GLU A 118 3.65 -6.03 -0.19
N LEU A 119 2.42 -6.26 -0.65
CA LEU A 119 1.65 -7.45 -0.29
C LEU A 119 2.36 -8.75 -0.70
N ALA A 120 3.11 -8.73 -1.80
CA ALA A 120 3.90 -9.88 -2.24
C ALA A 120 4.97 -10.29 -1.21
N THR A 121 5.42 -9.38 -0.37
CA THR A 121 6.40 -9.66 0.70
C THR A 121 5.78 -10.23 1.97
N TYR A 122 4.47 -10.13 2.14
CA TYR A 122 3.78 -10.62 3.33
C TYR A 122 3.60 -12.13 3.30
N SER A 123 3.51 -12.75 4.47
CA SER A 123 3.09 -14.15 4.57
C SER A 123 1.65 -14.34 4.11
N LEU A 124 1.29 -15.56 3.75
CA LEU A 124 -0.09 -15.91 3.42
C LEU A 124 -1.05 -15.56 4.57
N ASP A 125 -0.66 -15.81 5.82
CA ASP A 125 -1.47 -15.49 7.00
C ASP A 125 -1.75 -14.00 7.11
N THR A 126 -0.74 -13.15 6.92
CA THR A 126 -0.90 -11.69 6.96
C THR A 126 -1.80 -11.20 5.82
N VAL A 127 -1.63 -11.74 4.62
CA VAL A 127 -2.47 -11.37 3.46
C VAL A 127 -3.94 -11.80 3.69
N LYS A 128 -4.18 -12.98 4.25
CA LYS A 128 -5.53 -13.43 4.60
C LYS A 128 -6.21 -12.51 5.63
N LEU A 129 -5.47 -12.09 6.67
CA LEU A 129 -5.97 -11.15 7.66
C LEU A 129 -6.27 -9.78 7.06
N TYR A 130 -5.42 -9.32 6.16
CA TYR A 130 -5.60 -8.07 5.42
C TYR A 130 -6.89 -8.13 4.60
N HIS A 131 -7.07 -9.20 3.84
CA HIS A 131 -8.28 -9.40 3.02
C HIS A 131 -9.55 -9.43 3.87
N ALA A 132 -9.55 -10.18 4.97
CA ALA A 132 -10.69 -10.24 5.89
C ALA A 132 -11.03 -8.86 6.50
N TYR A 133 -10.01 -8.10 6.86
CA TYR A 133 -10.18 -6.74 7.40
C TYR A 133 -10.79 -5.79 6.36
N ILE A 134 -10.32 -5.84 5.12
CA ILE A 134 -10.90 -5.05 4.02
C ILE A 134 -12.37 -5.38 3.81
N GLN A 135 -12.73 -6.67 3.80
CA GLN A 135 -14.14 -7.09 3.67
C GLN A 135 -15.00 -6.56 4.82
N GLN A 136 -14.48 -6.59 6.05
CA GLN A 136 -15.16 -6.03 7.22
C GLN A 136 -15.39 -4.53 7.07
N LEU A 137 -14.38 -3.79 6.63
CA LEU A 137 -14.49 -2.35 6.41
C LEU A 137 -15.50 -2.01 5.31
N GLU A 138 -15.48 -2.74 4.20
CA GLU A 138 -16.48 -2.56 3.13
C GLU A 138 -17.90 -2.76 3.65
N ALA A 139 -18.14 -3.82 4.44
CA ALA A 139 -19.44 -4.08 5.03
C ALA A 139 -19.91 -2.97 5.98
N GLN A 140 -18.96 -2.23 6.58
CA GLN A 140 -19.24 -1.09 7.47
C GLN A 140 -19.30 0.25 6.72
N GLY A 141 -19.13 0.26 5.41
CA GLY A 141 -19.05 1.50 4.62
C GLY A 141 -17.80 2.33 4.89
N LYS A 142 -16.72 1.69 5.34
CA LYS A 142 -15.43 2.34 5.66
C LYS A 142 -14.39 2.02 4.59
N SER A 143 -13.37 2.87 4.50
CA SER A 143 -12.26 2.73 3.57
C SER A 143 -10.93 2.76 4.32
N LEU A 144 -10.11 1.71 4.14
CA LEU A 144 -8.76 1.69 4.72
C LEU A 144 -7.89 2.80 4.12
N CYS A 145 -8.03 3.09 2.83
CA CYS A 145 -7.30 4.18 2.19
C CYS A 145 -7.63 5.54 2.82
N GLU A 146 -8.91 5.79 3.13
CA GLU A 146 -9.32 7.02 3.83
C GLU A 146 -8.76 7.07 5.24
N MET A 147 -8.82 5.98 5.98
CA MET A 147 -8.27 5.91 7.35
C MET A 147 -6.77 6.21 7.37
N ILE A 148 -6.01 5.67 6.41
CA ILE A 148 -4.56 5.91 6.29
C ILE A 148 -4.31 7.38 5.94
N LEU A 149 -5.05 7.95 4.99
CA LEU A 149 -4.89 9.36 4.60
C LEU A 149 -5.25 10.29 5.77
N GLN A 150 -6.31 9.98 6.51
CA GLN A 150 -6.69 10.70 7.73
C GLN A 150 -5.55 10.72 8.76
N ASN A 151 -4.95 9.56 9.03
CA ASN A 151 -3.81 9.46 9.95
C ASN A 151 -2.62 10.29 9.45
N THR A 152 -2.37 10.25 8.14
CA THR A 152 -1.28 10.98 7.52
C THR A 152 -1.43 12.49 7.70
N VAL A 153 -2.60 13.06 7.38
CA VAL A 153 -2.82 14.49 7.49
C VAL A 153 -2.81 14.96 8.95
N GLN A 154 -3.31 14.13 9.87
CA GLN A 154 -3.25 14.43 11.30
C GLN A 154 -1.82 14.48 11.83
N GLN A 155 -0.95 13.56 11.42
CA GLN A 155 0.46 13.59 11.77
C GLN A 155 1.20 14.80 11.16
N LEU A 156 0.70 15.34 10.05
CA LEU A 156 1.23 16.56 9.42
C LEU A 156 0.65 17.84 10.04
N GLY A 157 -0.21 17.75 11.05
CA GLY A 157 -0.75 18.87 11.81
C GLY A 157 -2.09 19.40 11.34
N TYR A 158 -2.76 18.74 10.40
CA TYR A 158 -4.11 19.11 9.96
C TYR A 158 -5.17 18.42 10.82
N ALA A 159 -6.26 19.12 11.11
CA ALA A 159 -7.36 18.58 11.90
C ALA A 159 -8.22 17.58 11.10
N SER A 160 -8.33 17.75 9.78
CA SER A 160 -9.19 16.94 8.91
C SER A 160 -8.66 16.86 7.48
N LEU A 161 -9.21 15.91 6.71
CA LEU A 161 -8.95 15.81 5.27
C LEU A 161 -9.41 17.05 4.53
N ALA A 162 -10.56 17.62 4.90
CA ALA A 162 -11.08 18.83 4.26
C ALA A 162 -10.16 20.03 4.50
N GLU A 163 -9.61 20.18 5.70
CA GLU A 163 -8.64 21.24 6.01
C GLU A 163 -7.37 21.07 5.18
N ALA A 164 -6.82 19.86 5.15
CA ALA A 164 -5.61 19.56 4.39
C ALA A 164 -5.81 19.80 2.89
N GLU A 165 -6.93 19.35 2.34
CA GLU A 165 -7.30 19.58 0.92
C GLU A 165 -7.35 21.07 0.60
N ALA A 166 -8.03 21.87 1.42
CA ALA A 166 -8.14 23.30 1.24
C ALA A 166 -6.76 24.01 1.29
N LYS A 167 -5.90 23.58 2.18
CA LYS A 167 -4.53 24.12 2.31
C LYS A 167 -3.68 23.81 1.08
N VAL A 168 -3.72 22.58 0.59
CA VAL A 168 -2.96 22.16 -0.59
C VAL A 168 -3.48 22.86 -1.84
N ALA A 169 -4.81 22.99 -1.99
CA ALA A 169 -5.43 23.73 -3.10
C ALA A 169 -5.05 25.22 -3.09
N GLY A 170 -5.01 25.86 -1.91
CA GLY A 170 -4.65 27.27 -1.75
C GLY A 170 -3.16 27.57 -1.92
N GLY A 171 -2.28 26.61 -1.71
CA GLY A 171 -0.83 26.75 -1.88
C GLY A 171 -0.35 26.59 -3.33
N SER A 172 -1.25 26.35 -4.26
CA SER A 172 -0.97 26.21 -5.70
C SER A 172 -1.11 27.51 -6.48
N SER A 173 -1.03 28.68 -5.81
CA SER A 173 -1.07 30.01 -6.43
C SER A 173 0.29 30.69 -6.42
#